data_20108aebe9181650b6628c771fbe3548
#
_entry.id   20108aebe9181650b6628c771fbe3548
#
_cell.length_a   1.000
_cell.length_b   1.000
_cell.length_c   1.000
_cell.angle_alpha   90.00
_cell.angle_beta   90.00
_cell.angle_gamma   90.00
#
_symmetry.space_group_name_H-M   'P 1'
#
loop_
_entity.id
_entity.type
_entity.pdbx_description
1 polymer ?
#
loop_
_entity_poly.entity_id
_entity_poly.type
_entity_poly.pdbx_seq_one_letter_code
_entity_poly.pdbx_strand_id
1 'polypeptide(L)'
;RDFPILNKKGKYVGTISRRNLIGNAGKKLILVDHNEESQAVDNVKEAEILEIIDHHRLGSLETMAPVMFRNEPVGCTGTIMYQIYQEKGLDIAPNIAGLLCAAIISDTLMFRSPTCTMLDKAAAEALADIAEIASEMFRAGSNLKDKSPEEIFYQDFKKFIMGDVTFGVGQITSLDAGELESIKEQLLPQMESECGKHGIEMVFFMLTNIIEESTELLY
;
A
#
# COMPACT_ATOMS: atom_id res chain seq x y z
N ARG A 1 41.50 12.65 -6.92
CA ARG A 1 42.09 11.30 -6.97
C ARG A 1 41.01 10.34 -7.44
N ASP A 2 41.38 9.50 -8.40
CA ASP A 2 40.52 8.46 -8.96
C ASP A 2 41.00 7.10 -8.44
N PHE A 3 40.07 6.20 -8.15
CA PHE A 3 40.36 4.89 -7.60
C PHE A 3 39.89 3.81 -8.59
N PRO A 4 40.72 2.83 -8.95
CA PRO A 4 40.28 1.72 -9.76
C PRO A 4 39.31 0.81 -8.97
N ILE A 5 38.25 0.36 -9.63
CA ILE A 5 37.31 -0.60 -9.08
C ILE A 5 37.62 -1.96 -9.70
N LEU A 6 37.78 -2.96 -8.82
CA LEU A 6 37.97 -4.34 -9.21
C LEU A 6 36.74 -5.16 -8.81
N ASN A 7 36.36 -6.13 -9.61
CA ASN A 7 35.31 -7.08 -9.22
C ASN A 7 35.87 -8.12 -8.22
N LYS A 8 35.02 -9.01 -7.71
CA LYS A 8 35.39 -10.07 -6.76
C LYS A 8 36.49 -11.01 -7.28
N LYS A 9 36.77 -11.03 -8.59
CA LYS A 9 37.84 -11.81 -9.24
C LYS A 9 39.10 -10.99 -9.50
N GLY A 10 39.23 -9.77 -8.95
CA GLY A 10 40.38 -8.89 -9.13
C GLY A 10 40.45 -8.21 -10.51
N LYS A 11 39.45 -8.37 -11.39
CA LYS A 11 39.45 -7.76 -12.72
C LYS A 11 38.96 -6.31 -12.64
N TYR A 12 39.67 -5.40 -13.30
CA TYR A 12 39.28 -4.00 -13.44
C TYR A 12 37.91 -3.87 -14.13
N VAL A 13 37.01 -3.10 -13.54
CA VAL A 13 35.64 -2.86 -14.03
C VAL A 13 35.32 -1.38 -14.23
N GLY A 14 36.18 -0.50 -13.72
CA GLY A 14 35.98 0.94 -13.88
C GLY A 14 36.80 1.76 -12.91
N THR A 15 36.57 3.07 -12.91
CA THR A 15 37.21 4.03 -12.01
C THR A 15 36.15 4.84 -11.29
N ILE A 16 36.33 5.06 -9.99
CA ILE A 16 35.51 5.96 -9.20
C ILE A 16 36.35 7.14 -8.72
N SER A 17 35.85 8.34 -8.90
CA SER A 17 36.46 9.55 -8.38
C SER A 17 35.79 10.02 -7.09
N ARG A 18 36.47 10.87 -6.31
CA ARG A 18 35.86 11.54 -5.17
C ARG A 18 34.57 12.31 -5.56
N ARG A 19 34.53 12.84 -6.78
CA ARG A 19 33.36 13.53 -7.32
C ARG A 19 32.15 12.58 -7.49
N ASN A 20 32.38 11.33 -7.87
CA ASN A 20 31.33 10.32 -7.99
C ASN A 20 30.80 9.89 -6.60
N LEU A 21 31.64 9.94 -5.56
CA LEU A 21 31.24 9.64 -4.17
C LEU A 21 30.50 10.80 -3.50
N ILE A 22 30.76 12.05 -3.95
CA ILE A 22 30.12 13.25 -3.41
C ILE A 22 28.91 13.66 -4.26
N GLY A 23 28.95 13.38 -5.57
CA GLY A 23 27.82 13.58 -6.47
C GLY A 23 26.80 12.48 -6.22
N ASN A 24 25.78 12.80 -5.48
CA ASN A 24 24.66 11.91 -5.25
C ASN A 24 23.95 11.67 -6.59
N ALA A 25 24.42 10.69 -7.36
CA ALA A 25 23.65 10.11 -8.47
C ALA A 25 22.59 9.17 -7.90
N GLY A 26 21.91 9.64 -6.84
CA GLY A 26 20.80 8.93 -6.22
C GLY A 26 19.73 8.63 -7.25
N LYS A 27 19.05 7.52 -7.10
CA LYS A 27 17.87 7.25 -7.92
C LYS A 27 16.83 8.33 -7.64
N LYS A 28 16.15 8.75 -8.70
CA LYS A 28 15.02 9.66 -8.60
C LYS A 28 13.76 8.86 -8.34
N LEU A 29 12.98 9.25 -7.34
CA LEU A 29 11.77 8.57 -6.94
C LEU A 29 10.58 9.51 -6.96
N ILE A 30 9.45 8.98 -7.35
CA ILE A 30 8.12 9.52 -7.09
C ILE A 30 7.47 8.52 -6.14
N LEU A 31 7.04 8.96 -4.97
CA LEU A 31 6.32 8.14 -4.02
C LEU A 31 4.82 8.30 -4.24
N VAL A 32 4.13 7.18 -4.35
CA VAL A 32 2.69 7.14 -4.57
C VAL A 32 2.08 6.25 -3.50
N ASP A 33 1.02 6.73 -2.85
CA ASP A 33 0.25 6.01 -1.85
C ASP A 33 0.98 5.73 -0.53
N HIS A 34 2.06 6.45 -0.27
CA HIS A 34 2.76 6.42 1.02
C HIS A 34 3.69 7.62 1.18
N ASN A 35 3.90 8.06 2.42
CA ASN A 35 4.83 9.12 2.80
C ASN A 35 5.62 8.79 4.08
N GLU A 36 5.75 7.50 4.42
CA GLU A 36 6.53 6.99 5.54
C GLU A 36 7.71 6.15 5.07
N GLU A 37 8.87 6.31 5.71
CA GLU A 37 10.07 5.53 5.38
C GLU A 37 9.85 4.02 5.55
N SER A 38 9.08 3.62 6.57
CA SER A 38 8.78 2.22 6.88
C SER A 38 7.98 1.51 5.79
N GLN A 39 7.32 2.27 4.92
CA GLN A 39 6.51 1.76 3.79
C GLN A 39 7.23 1.92 2.45
N ALA A 40 8.34 2.65 2.44
CA ALA A 40 9.10 2.91 1.21
C ALA A 40 10.10 1.78 0.92
N VAL A 41 10.68 1.83 -0.27
CA VAL A 41 11.75 0.93 -0.68
C VAL A 41 12.99 1.11 0.19
N ASP A 42 13.79 0.05 0.32
CA ASP A 42 15.06 0.10 1.03
C ASP A 42 15.96 1.23 0.52
N ASN A 43 16.60 1.92 1.46
CA ASN A 43 17.51 3.05 1.19
C ASN A 43 16.82 4.27 0.53
N VAL A 44 15.54 4.50 0.76
CA VAL A 44 14.80 5.68 0.26
C VAL A 44 15.49 7.00 0.62
N LYS A 45 16.15 7.07 1.78
CA LYS A 45 16.96 8.25 2.22
C LYS A 45 18.14 8.58 1.31
N GLU A 46 18.64 7.63 0.54
CA GLU A 46 19.74 7.83 -0.40
C GLU A 46 19.25 8.28 -1.78
N ALA A 47 17.94 8.30 -2.00
CA ALA A 47 17.30 8.71 -3.24
C ALA A 47 16.95 10.20 -3.25
N GLU A 48 16.84 10.76 -4.44
CA GLU A 48 16.26 12.07 -4.68
C GLU A 48 14.75 11.91 -4.86
N ILE A 49 13.96 12.30 -3.86
CA ILE A 49 12.50 12.29 -3.97
C ILE A 49 12.08 13.52 -4.75
N LEU A 50 11.39 13.31 -5.87
CA LEU A 50 10.89 14.37 -6.74
C LEU A 50 9.47 14.78 -6.37
N GLU A 51 8.61 13.81 -6.14
CA GLU A 51 7.19 14.01 -5.88
C GLU A 51 6.69 12.99 -4.86
N ILE A 52 5.70 13.41 -4.06
CA ILE A 52 4.93 12.53 -3.17
C ILE A 52 3.45 12.81 -3.46
N ILE A 53 2.70 11.76 -3.79
CA ILE A 53 1.25 11.83 -4.05
C ILE A 53 0.59 10.80 -3.13
N ASP A 54 -0.22 11.27 -2.17
CA ASP A 54 -0.70 10.42 -1.09
C ASP A 54 -2.04 10.92 -0.52
N HIS A 55 -2.76 10.06 0.18
CA HIS A 55 -4.00 10.37 0.88
C HIS A 55 -3.95 10.02 2.39
N HIS A 56 -2.86 9.42 2.85
CA HIS A 56 -2.68 9.04 4.23
C HIS A 56 -2.32 10.23 5.13
N ARG A 57 -2.30 10.01 6.45
CA ARG A 57 -1.75 10.95 7.40
C ARG A 57 -0.30 11.29 7.05
N LEU A 58 0.14 12.47 7.43
CA LEU A 58 1.53 12.86 7.26
C LEU A 58 2.45 11.94 8.07
N GLY A 59 3.39 11.34 7.39
CA GLY A 59 4.44 10.51 7.98
C GLY A 59 5.68 11.31 8.38
N SER A 60 6.77 10.59 8.62
CA SER A 60 8.05 11.11 9.10
C SER A 60 9.13 11.19 8.01
N LEU A 61 8.76 11.10 6.74
CA LEU A 61 9.73 11.14 5.65
C LEU A 61 10.35 12.54 5.52
N GLU A 62 11.67 12.60 5.58
CA GLU A 62 12.45 13.83 5.40
C GLU A 62 13.08 13.85 4.01
N THR A 63 13.08 15.03 3.38
CA THR A 63 13.68 15.23 2.06
C THR A 63 14.82 16.25 2.13
N MET A 64 15.89 16.03 1.35
CA MET A 64 17.05 16.92 1.31
C MET A 64 16.84 18.15 0.43
N ALA A 65 15.85 18.14 -0.42
CA ALA A 65 15.52 19.23 -1.34
C ALA A 65 14.02 19.50 -1.31
N PRO A 66 13.56 20.66 -1.80
CA PRO A 66 12.14 20.91 -2.00
C PRO A 66 11.52 19.85 -2.91
N VAL A 67 10.35 19.37 -2.52
CA VAL A 67 9.61 18.30 -3.22
C VAL A 67 8.19 18.79 -3.50
N MET A 68 7.62 18.35 -4.62
CA MET A 68 6.19 18.49 -4.84
C MET A 68 5.47 17.47 -3.95
N PHE A 69 4.62 17.94 -3.06
CA PHE A 69 3.87 17.10 -2.14
C PHE A 69 2.37 17.40 -2.26
N ARG A 70 1.63 16.43 -2.78
CA ARG A 70 0.18 16.48 -2.88
C ARG A 70 -0.42 15.41 -1.98
N ASN A 71 -1.03 15.85 -0.90
CA ASN A 71 -1.74 15.00 0.05
C ASN A 71 -3.14 15.55 0.25
N GLU A 72 -4.15 14.72 0.03
CA GLU A 72 -5.56 15.12 0.14
C GLU A 72 -6.34 14.13 0.99
N PRO A 73 -7.29 14.61 1.82
CA PRO A 73 -8.12 13.75 2.68
C PRO A 73 -9.25 13.09 1.87
N VAL A 74 -8.89 12.22 0.95
CA VAL A 74 -9.80 11.40 0.12
C VAL A 74 -9.62 9.93 0.48
N GLY A 75 -10.51 9.07 -0.02
CA GLY A 75 -10.51 7.64 0.29
C GLY A 75 -9.43 6.82 -0.42
N CYS A 76 -8.83 7.37 -1.51
CA CYS A 76 -7.83 6.64 -2.30
C CYS A 76 -6.92 7.61 -3.06
N THR A 77 -5.63 7.29 -3.16
CA THR A 77 -4.69 8.03 -4.03
C THR A 77 -5.09 7.98 -5.50
N GLY A 78 -5.83 6.94 -5.93
CA GLY A 78 -6.42 6.85 -7.26
C GLY A 78 -7.33 8.03 -7.60
N THR A 79 -8.05 8.58 -6.63
CA THR A 79 -8.87 9.78 -6.77
C THR A 79 -8.01 11.01 -7.07
N ILE A 80 -6.90 11.18 -6.37
CA ILE A 80 -5.94 12.27 -6.62
C ILE A 80 -5.33 12.13 -8.02
N MET A 81 -4.99 10.92 -8.44
CA MET A 81 -4.47 10.68 -9.79
C MET A 81 -5.50 11.05 -10.86
N TYR A 82 -6.78 10.69 -10.68
CA TYR A 82 -7.85 11.12 -11.57
C TYR A 82 -7.93 12.64 -11.67
N GLN A 83 -7.90 13.35 -10.54
CA GLN A 83 -7.89 14.82 -10.52
C GLN A 83 -6.70 15.41 -11.28
N ILE A 84 -5.48 14.83 -11.12
CA ILE A 84 -4.29 15.27 -11.84
C ILE A 84 -4.47 15.15 -13.36
N TYR A 85 -5.09 14.05 -13.84
CA TYR A 85 -5.42 13.90 -15.26
C TYR A 85 -6.37 15.01 -15.73
N GLN A 86 -7.43 15.30 -14.95
CA GLN A 86 -8.39 16.35 -15.27
C GLN A 86 -7.74 17.75 -15.27
N GLU A 87 -6.94 18.08 -14.27
CA GLU A 87 -6.23 19.36 -14.14
C GLU A 87 -5.27 19.61 -15.32
N LYS A 88 -4.65 18.55 -15.81
CA LYS A 88 -3.73 18.62 -16.95
C LYS A 88 -4.42 18.51 -18.32
N GLY A 89 -5.72 18.26 -18.35
CA GLY A 89 -6.50 18.05 -19.58
C GLY A 89 -5.99 16.84 -20.39
N LEU A 90 -5.59 15.77 -19.71
CA LEU A 90 -5.08 14.56 -20.34
C LEU A 90 -6.18 13.50 -20.40
N ASP A 91 -6.28 12.81 -21.53
CA ASP A 91 -7.16 11.66 -21.68
C ASP A 91 -6.61 10.46 -20.89
N ILE A 92 -7.53 9.72 -20.24
CA ILE A 92 -7.20 8.50 -19.50
C ILE A 92 -7.44 7.30 -20.40
N ALA A 93 -6.43 6.51 -20.64
CA ALA A 93 -6.59 5.26 -21.42
C ALA A 93 -7.50 4.28 -20.64
N PRO A 94 -8.38 3.50 -21.33
CA PRO A 94 -9.36 2.61 -20.67
C PRO A 94 -8.76 1.64 -19.65
N ASN A 95 -7.59 1.07 -19.94
CA ASN A 95 -6.88 0.18 -19.02
C ASN A 95 -6.39 0.90 -17.75
N ILE A 96 -5.96 2.16 -17.86
CA ILE A 96 -5.57 2.99 -16.72
C ILE A 96 -6.80 3.40 -15.92
N ALA A 97 -7.90 3.78 -16.60
CA ALA A 97 -9.18 4.09 -15.96
C ALA A 97 -9.69 2.90 -15.13
N GLY A 98 -9.63 1.69 -15.68
CA GLY A 98 -9.99 0.47 -14.96
C GLY A 98 -9.15 0.22 -13.70
N LEU A 99 -7.84 0.42 -13.77
CA LEU A 99 -6.95 0.27 -12.63
C LEU A 99 -7.21 1.32 -11.54
N LEU A 100 -7.41 2.59 -11.92
CA LEU A 100 -7.72 3.66 -10.98
C LEU A 100 -9.09 3.46 -10.32
N CYS A 101 -10.10 3.07 -11.11
CA CYS A 101 -11.43 2.73 -10.59
C CYS A 101 -11.36 1.58 -9.58
N ALA A 102 -10.60 0.54 -9.89
CA ALA A 102 -10.39 -0.59 -9.00
C ALA A 102 -9.71 -0.20 -7.68
N ALA A 103 -8.68 0.63 -7.74
CA ALA A 103 -8.01 1.13 -6.55
C ALA A 103 -8.99 1.91 -5.65
N ILE A 104 -9.80 2.83 -6.24
CA ILE A 104 -10.79 3.59 -5.48
C ILE A 104 -11.84 2.67 -4.84
N ILE A 105 -12.35 1.68 -5.56
CA ILE A 105 -13.35 0.75 -5.04
C ILE A 105 -12.76 -0.10 -3.91
N SER A 106 -11.53 -0.56 -4.06
CA SER A 106 -10.81 -1.35 -3.04
C SER A 106 -10.61 -0.55 -1.75
N ASP A 107 -9.97 0.61 -1.83
CA ASP A 107 -9.62 1.41 -0.65
C ASP A 107 -10.84 1.99 0.05
N THR A 108 -11.91 2.28 -0.71
CA THR A 108 -13.15 2.79 -0.14
C THR A 108 -14.12 1.69 0.28
N LEU A 109 -13.76 0.42 0.18
CA LEU A 109 -14.65 -0.73 0.45
C LEU A 109 -16.01 -0.58 -0.25
N MET A 110 -15.99 -0.35 -1.56
CA MET A 110 -17.19 -0.03 -2.35
C MET A 110 -17.96 1.17 -1.77
N PHE A 111 -17.24 2.24 -1.45
CA PHE A 111 -17.78 3.49 -0.89
C PHE A 111 -18.39 3.40 0.52
N ARG A 112 -18.08 2.31 1.28
CA ARG A 112 -18.53 2.09 2.65
C ARG A 112 -17.52 2.54 3.69
N SER A 113 -16.24 2.73 3.31
CA SER A 113 -15.22 3.21 4.21
C SER A 113 -15.59 4.59 4.79
N PRO A 114 -15.35 4.84 6.07
CA PRO A 114 -15.54 6.16 6.67
C PRO A 114 -14.61 7.23 6.07
N THR A 115 -13.55 6.82 5.40
CA THR A 115 -12.63 7.72 4.68
C THR A 115 -13.12 8.09 3.29
N CYS A 116 -14.15 7.39 2.77
CA CYS A 116 -14.71 7.65 1.44
C CYS A 116 -15.37 9.02 1.35
N THR A 117 -15.02 9.78 0.34
CA THR A 117 -15.55 11.11 0.08
C THR A 117 -16.44 11.15 -1.17
N MET A 118 -17.13 12.27 -1.39
CA MET A 118 -17.87 12.50 -2.64
C MET A 118 -16.96 12.59 -3.86
N LEU A 119 -15.71 12.99 -3.67
CA LEU A 119 -14.71 13.02 -4.75
C LEU A 119 -14.35 11.63 -5.22
N ASP A 120 -14.22 10.66 -4.30
CA ASP A 120 -13.97 9.27 -4.63
C ASP A 120 -15.10 8.67 -5.45
N LYS A 121 -16.34 8.94 -5.06
CA LYS A 121 -17.52 8.47 -5.79
C LYS A 121 -17.59 9.04 -7.19
N ALA A 122 -17.41 10.35 -7.33
CA ALA A 122 -17.45 11.02 -8.64
C ALA A 122 -16.30 10.56 -9.55
N ALA A 123 -15.09 10.38 -9.01
CA ALA A 123 -13.96 9.85 -9.76
C ALA A 123 -14.21 8.42 -10.22
N ALA A 124 -14.72 7.56 -9.34
CA ALA A 124 -15.01 6.17 -9.68
C ALA A 124 -16.11 6.04 -10.73
N GLU A 125 -17.20 6.84 -10.64
CA GLU A 125 -18.25 6.88 -11.66
C GLU A 125 -17.70 7.27 -13.03
N ALA A 126 -16.92 8.33 -13.10
CA ALA A 126 -16.32 8.79 -14.36
C ALA A 126 -15.32 7.76 -14.95
N LEU A 127 -14.59 7.06 -14.10
CA LEU A 127 -13.65 6.01 -14.52
C LEU A 127 -14.38 4.72 -14.92
N ALA A 128 -15.49 4.39 -14.26
CA ALA A 128 -16.30 3.20 -14.56
C ALA A 128 -16.98 3.28 -15.93
N ASP A 129 -17.43 4.47 -16.34
CA ASP A 129 -17.96 4.71 -17.68
C ASP A 129 -16.94 4.38 -18.79
N ILE A 130 -15.63 4.49 -18.47
CA ILE A 130 -14.54 4.17 -19.39
C ILE A 130 -14.17 2.67 -19.33
N ALA A 131 -14.46 1.98 -18.22
CA ALA A 131 -13.84 0.69 -17.91
C ALA A 131 -14.77 -0.55 -17.79
N GLU A 132 -16.08 -0.42 -17.62
CA GLU A 132 -17.09 -1.52 -17.49
C GLU A 132 -16.78 -2.66 -16.49
N ILE A 133 -15.90 -2.46 -15.45
CA ILE A 133 -15.25 -3.57 -14.71
C ILE A 133 -15.56 -3.59 -13.20
N ALA A 134 -16.24 -2.60 -12.64
CA ALA A 134 -16.28 -2.36 -11.18
C ALA A 134 -16.71 -3.57 -10.31
N SER A 135 -17.71 -4.33 -10.71
CA SER A 135 -18.23 -5.45 -9.90
C SER A 135 -17.41 -6.75 -9.97
N GLU A 136 -16.76 -7.00 -11.10
CA GLU A 136 -15.92 -8.20 -11.27
C GLU A 136 -14.58 -8.10 -10.52
N MET A 137 -13.97 -6.93 -10.48
CA MET A 137 -12.68 -6.73 -9.84
C MET A 137 -12.75 -6.86 -8.32
N PHE A 138 -13.83 -6.37 -7.71
CA PHE A 138 -13.99 -6.52 -6.26
C PHE A 138 -14.13 -7.99 -5.87
N ARG A 139 -14.89 -8.77 -6.64
CA ARG A 139 -14.99 -10.23 -6.44
C ARG A 139 -13.66 -10.94 -6.60
N ALA A 140 -12.83 -10.53 -7.55
CA ALA A 140 -11.52 -11.14 -7.77
C ALA A 140 -10.51 -10.76 -6.67
N GLY A 141 -10.55 -9.52 -6.17
CA GLY A 141 -9.67 -9.05 -5.10
C GLY A 141 -9.97 -9.64 -3.73
N SER A 142 -11.23 -10.01 -3.48
CA SER A 142 -11.68 -10.62 -2.24
C SER A 142 -11.72 -12.15 -2.27
N ASN A 143 -11.25 -12.81 -3.33
CA ASN A 143 -11.21 -14.27 -3.39
C ASN A 143 -10.09 -14.81 -2.48
N LEU A 144 -10.49 -15.38 -1.35
CA LEU A 144 -9.59 -15.96 -0.34
C LEU A 144 -9.43 -17.49 -0.50
N LYS A 145 -10.24 -18.12 -1.35
CA LYS A 145 -10.34 -19.60 -1.46
C LYS A 145 -9.07 -20.28 -1.96
N ASP A 146 -8.26 -19.56 -2.73
CA ASP A 146 -7.05 -20.11 -3.34
C ASP A 146 -5.78 -19.80 -2.54
N LYS A 147 -5.92 -19.14 -1.37
CA LYS A 147 -4.79 -18.73 -0.51
C LYS A 147 -4.65 -19.66 0.69
N SER A 148 -3.40 -19.93 1.07
CA SER A 148 -3.11 -20.62 2.32
C SER A 148 -3.42 -19.75 3.54
N PRO A 149 -3.65 -20.32 4.73
CA PRO A 149 -3.87 -19.56 5.96
C PRO A 149 -2.73 -18.58 6.27
N GLU A 150 -1.50 -18.95 5.94
CA GLU A 150 -0.32 -18.10 6.12
C GLU A 150 -0.35 -16.91 5.16
N GLU A 151 -0.68 -17.12 3.88
CA GLU A 151 -0.81 -16.03 2.89
C GLU A 151 -1.94 -15.06 3.27
N ILE A 152 -3.06 -15.58 3.78
CA ILE A 152 -4.18 -14.76 4.28
C ILE A 152 -3.74 -13.94 5.49
N PHE A 153 -3.06 -14.57 6.44
CA PHE A 153 -2.61 -13.94 7.68
C PHE A 153 -1.66 -12.75 7.40
N TYR A 154 -0.70 -12.93 6.50
CA TYR A 154 0.29 -11.90 6.20
C TYR A 154 -0.14 -10.92 5.10
N GLN A 155 -1.32 -11.03 4.53
CA GLN A 155 -1.79 -10.17 3.45
C GLN A 155 -1.87 -8.69 3.88
N ASP A 156 -2.35 -8.43 5.10
CA ASP A 156 -2.34 -7.09 5.72
C ASP A 156 -2.10 -7.22 7.23
N PHE A 157 -0.89 -7.70 7.57
CA PHE A 157 -0.47 -7.86 8.96
C PHE A 157 0.59 -6.82 9.31
N LYS A 158 0.35 -6.06 10.36
CA LYS A 158 1.26 -4.99 10.83
C LYS A 158 1.57 -5.17 12.31
N LYS A 159 2.81 -4.83 12.68
CA LYS A 159 3.25 -4.80 14.07
C LYS A 159 3.16 -3.40 14.63
N PHE A 160 2.74 -3.29 15.86
CA PHE A 160 2.65 -2.05 16.61
C PHE A 160 3.34 -2.21 17.96
N ILE A 161 3.92 -1.12 18.44
CA ILE A 161 4.54 -1.04 19.77
C ILE A 161 3.82 0.06 20.54
N MET A 162 3.33 -0.28 21.72
CA MET A 162 2.68 0.65 22.64
C MET A 162 3.29 0.51 24.03
N GLY A 163 4.13 1.45 24.42
CA GLY A 163 4.95 1.31 25.62
C GLY A 163 5.92 0.15 25.49
N ASP A 164 5.85 -0.80 26.41
CA ASP A 164 6.69 -1.99 26.43
C ASP A 164 6.03 -3.21 25.74
N VAL A 165 4.79 -3.05 25.23
CA VAL A 165 4.02 -4.14 24.62
C VAL A 165 4.12 -4.07 23.09
N THR A 166 4.46 -5.20 22.48
CA THR A 166 4.43 -5.39 21.02
C THR A 166 3.24 -6.26 20.64
N PHE A 167 2.39 -5.76 19.76
CA PHE A 167 1.24 -6.52 19.26
C PHE A 167 1.13 -6.49 17.75
N GLY A 168 0.53 -7.54 17.20
CA GLY A 168 0.25 -7.66 15.77
C GLY A 168 -1.23 -7.38 15.48
N VAL A 169 -1.51 -6.70 14.38
CA VAL A 169 -2.87 -6.51 13.88
C VAL A 169 -2.91 -6.95 12.42
N GLY A 170 -3.82 -7.85 12.12
CA GLY A 170 -4.13 -8.27 10.76
C GLY A 170 -5.58 -7.97 10.41
N GLN A 171 -5.89 -7.90 9.13
CA GLN A 171 -7.26 -7.78 8.66
C GLN A 171 -7.45 -8.43 7.30
N ILE A 172 -8.65 -8.93 7.09
CA ILE A 172 -9.15 -9.33 5.77
C ILE A 172 -10.58 -8.84 5.58
N THR A 173 -10.96 -8.69 4.33
CA THR A 173 -12.30 -8.32 3.94
C THR A 173 -12.87 -9.36 2.97
N SER A 174 -14.15 -9.69 3.08
CA SER A 174 -14.88 -10.50 2.11
C SER A 174 -16.30 -9.99 1.91
N LEU A 175 -16.89 -10.37 0.79
CA LEU A 175 -18.31 -10.18 0.48
C LEU A 175 -19.16 -11.36 0.97
N ASP A 176 -18.54 -12.47 1.36
CA ASP A 176 -19.16 -13.74 1.73
C ASP A 176 -18.92 -14.06 3.21
N ALA A 177 -19.98 -14.03 4.03
CA ALA A 177 -19.91 -14.37 5.44
C ALA A 177 -19.48 -15.83 5.67
N GLY A 178 -19.89 -16.75 4.81
CA GLY A 178 -19.51 -18.16 4.91
C GLY A 178 -18.02 -18.37 4.63
N GLU A 179 -17.42 -17.58 3.76
CA GLU A 179 -15.98 -17.58 3.52
C GLU A 179 -15.22 -17.11 4.76
N LEU A 180 -15.65 -16.01 5.39
CA LEU A 180 -15.02 -15.50 6.62
C LEU A 180 -15.09 -16.50 7.77
N GLU A 181 -16.22 -17.18 7.96
CA GLU A 181 -16.35 -18.21 9.00
C GLU A 181 -15.41 -19.38 8.77
N SER A 182 -15.29 -19.85 7.53
CA SER A 182 -14.35 -20.92 7.17
C SER A 182 -12.88 -20.52 7.42
N ILE A 183 -12.54 -19.29 7.14
CA ILE A 183 -11.18 -18.75 7.32
C ILE A 183 -10.88 -18.56 8.80
N LYS A 184 -11.82 -18.15 9.60
CA LYS A 184 -11.69 -17.99 11.05
C LYS A 184 -11.12 -19.24 11.71
N GLU A 185 -11.69 -20.41 11.39
CA GLU A 185 -11.20 -21.70 11.92
C GLU A 185 -9.75 -21.99 11.55
N GLN A 186 -9.30 -21.51 10.38
CA GLN A 186 -7.94 -21.72 9.89
C GLN A 186 -6.95 -20.67 10.44
N LEU A 187 -7.41 -19.45 10.73
CA LEU A 187 -6.55 -18.36 11.23
C LEU A 187 -6.24 -18.50 12.72
N LEU A 188 -7.13 -19.05 13.55
CA LEU A 188 -6.89 -19.18 14.99
C LEU A 188 -5.59 -19.92 15.32
N PRO A 189 -5.27 -21.10 14.71
CA PRO A 189 -3.99 -21.77 14.94
C PRO A 189 -2.78 -20.94 14.44
N GLN A 190 -2.95 -20.16 13.37
CA GLN A 190 -1.90 -19.29 12.85
C GLN A 190 -1.61 -18.13 13.81
N MET A 191 -2.65 -17.50 14.37
CA MET A 191 -2.52 -16.45 15.38
C MET A 191 -1.79 -16.96 16.61
N GLU A 192 -2.16 -18.14 17.15
CA GLU A 192 -1.48 -18.78 18.26
C GLU A 192 0.01 -19.06 17.94
N SER A 193 0.30 -19.53 16.73
CA SER A 193 1.67 -19.77 16.29
C SER A 193 2.51 -18.50 16.18
N GLU A 194 1.90 -17.36 15.91
CA GLU A 194 2.60 -16.07 15.80
C GLU A 194 2.79 -15.37 17.14
N CYS A 195 1.92 -15.63 18.12
CA CYS A 195 2.13 -15.19 19.49
C CYS A 195 3.46 -15.74 20.06
N GLY A 196 4.28 -14.87 20.61
CA GLY A 196 5.63 -15.19 21.10
C GLY A 196 6.72 -15.21 20.04
N LYS A 197 6.41 -15.26 18.75
CA LYS A 197 7.39 -15.07 17.69
C LYS A 197 7.73 -13.59 17.54
N HIS A 198 9.00 -13.31 17.27
CA HIS A 198 9.46 -11.94 17.03
C HIS A 198 9.08 -10.91 18.08
N GLY A 199 8.86 -11.35 19.35
CA GLY A 199 8.50 -10.47 20.47
C GLY A 199 7.05 -9.96 20.42
N ILE A 200 6.15 -10.58 19.66
CA ILE A 200 4.73 -10.25 19.64
C ILE A 200 4.06 -10.91 20.84
N GLU A 201 3.43 -10.11 21.69
CA GLU A 201 2.76 -10.58 22.91
C GLU A 201 1.28 -10.88 22.69
N MET A 202 0.65 -10.16 21.75
CA MET A 202 -0.76 -10.30 21.41
C MET A 202 -0.95 -10.16 19.90
N VAL A 203 -1.92 -10.88 19.37
CA VAL A 203 -2.34 -10.77 17.95
C VAL A 203 -3.83 -10.50 17.90
N PHE A 204 -4.20 -9.49 17.15
CA PHE A 204 -5.58 -9.15 16.83
C PHE A 204 -5.80 -9.35 15.35
N PHE A 205 -6.92 -9.95 14.96
CA PHE A 205 -7.25 -10.14 13.56
C PHE A 205 -8.70 -9.77 13.27
N MET A 206 -8.92 -8.87 12.31
CA MET A 206 -10.24 -8.38 11.95
C MET A 206 -10.77 -9.09 10.71
N LEU A 207 -11.94 -9.69 10.82
CA LEU A 207 -12.70 -10.30 9.73
C LEU A 207 -13.85 -9.36 9.37
N THR A 208 -13.75 -8.65 8.25
CA THR A 208 -14.74 -7.65 7.87
C THR A 208 -15.63 -8.18 6.75
N ASN A 209 -16.94 -8.28 7.01
CA ASN A 209 -17.96 -8.51 6.00
C ASN A 209 -18.43 -7.17 5.44
N ILE A 210 -18.13 -6.92 4.17
CA ILE A 210 -18.43 -5.64 3.51
C ILE A 210 -19.93 -5.50 3.26
N ILE A 211 -20.64 -6.61 2.95
CA ILE A 211 -22.08 -6.57 2.65
C ILE A 211 -22.88 -6.28 3.92
N GLU A 212 -22.51 -6.91 5.03
CA GLU A 212 -23.18 -6.76 6.32
C GLU A 212 -22.68 -5.56 7.14
N GLU A 213 -21.64 -4.87 6.65
CA GLU A 213 -21.00 -3.73 7.34
C GLU A 213 -20.59 -4.10 8.77
N SER A 214 -20.09 -5.33 8.94
CA SER A 214 -19.74 -5.90 10.25
C SER A 214 -18.28 -6.36 10.27
N THR A 215 -17.65 -6.28 11.44
CA THR A 215 -16.30 -6.78 11.66
C THR A 215 -16.27 -7.64 12.93
N GLU A 216 -15.80 -8.86 12.80
CA GLU A 216 -15.48 -9.73 13.91
C GLU A 216 -14.01 -9.58 14.25
N LEU A 217 -13.70 -9.43 15.55
CA LEU A 217 -12.34 -9.34 16.06
C LEU A 217 -11.96 -10.67 16.70
N LEU A 218 -10.89 -11.30 16.18
CA LEU A 218 -10.24 -12.45 16.81
C LEU A 218 -9.06 -11.96 17.67
N TYR A 219 -8.87 -12.54 18.86
CA TYR A 219 -7.78 -12.20 19.80
C TYR A 219 -7.44 -13.38 20.71
#